data_0da5bd384b660fcb2181c35cc0273003
#
_entry.id   0da5bd384b660fcb2181c35cc0273003
#
_cell.length_a   1.000
_cell.length_b   1.000
_cell.length_c   1.000
_cell.angle_alpha   90.00
_cell.angle_beta   90.00
_cell.angle_gamma   90.00
#
_symmetry.space_group_name_H-M   'P 1'
#
loop_
_entity.id
_entity.type
_entity.pdbx_description
1 polymer ?
#
loop_
_entity_poly.entity_id
_entity_poly.type
_entity_poly.pdbx_seq_one_letter_code
_entity_poly.pdbx_strand_id
1 'polypeptide(L)'
;MRIASLLPATTEITGALGRAEDLVAVTFECDHPPGVRDRVPVVVRSALAEDMTPAEIDACVRDRAAAGLPMYDLDREALRAAAPDVVLTQDLCGVCALPGHTVTEALAELGLRDVRVHSFDPHTLDGVLDGITALGAALDADAGPPIAGLHARLDAVARALTGRPRPRVLVLEWTDPPFLPGHWVPELVRRAGGDPVSGADGGRSVAVSWAEIVAGGPPDAVVVTPCGFGLAAACEQATSVAAQLPGVPLVAIDSASYVVRAGPRLVDGIEALAHALHPDAVPAPPRGRVARVA
;
A
#
# COMPACT_ATOMS: atom_id res chain seq x y z
N MET A 1 -24.00 9.62 -6.27
CA MET A 1 -23.34 8.45 -6.89
C MET A 1 -23.12 7.41 -5.80
N ARG A 2 -23.32 6.13 -6.07
CA ARG A 2 -23.12 5.02 -5.13
C ARG A 2 -21.82 4.30 -5.48
N ILE A 3 -20.83 4.33 -4.60
CA ILE A 3 -19.46 3.87 -4.87
C ILE A 3 -19.17 2.60 -4.07
N ALA A 4 -18.87 1.48 -4.74
CA ALA A 4 -18.30 0.30 -4.13
C ALA A 4 -16.77 0.33 -4.30
N SER A 5 -16.03 0.38 -3.20
CA SER A 5 -14.56 0.40 -3.22
C SER A 5 -14.02 -0.95 -2.77
N LEU A 6 -13.50 -1.74 -3.71
CA LEU A 6 -12.96 -3.07 -3.47
C LEU A 6 -11.45 -3.07 -3.29
N LEU A 7 -10.89 -1.89 -2.96
CA LEU A 7 -9.46 -1.68 -2.70
C LEU A 7 -9.30 -0.60 -1.62
N PRO A 8 -8.51 -0.82 -0.55
CA PRO A 8 -8.31 0.18 0.51
C PRO A 8 -7.78 1.53 -0.01
N ALA A 9 -6.90 1.52 -1.01
CA ALA A 9 -6.37 2.75 -1.63
C ALA A 9 -7.49 3.62 -2.22
N THR A 10 -8.41 3.02 -2.98
CA THR A 10 -9.52 3.77 -3.61
C THR A 10 -10.55 4.24 -2.58
N THR A 11 -10.69 3.54 -1.44
CA THR A 11 -11.50 4.02 -0.31
C THR A 11 -10.91 5.31 0.28
N GLU A 12 -9.60 5.35 0.50
CA GLU A 12 -8.90 6.57 0.97
C GLU A 12 -9.00 7.71 -0.03
N ILE A 13 -8.77 7.43 -1.31
CA ILE A 13 -8.89 8.42 -2.38
C ILE A 13 -10.31 8.99 -2.43
N THR A 14 -11.33 8.13 -2.35
CA THR A 14 -12.74 8.56 -2.30
C THR A 14 -12.98 9.49 -1.12
N GLY A 15 -12.41 9.19 0.05
CA GLY A 15 -12.47 10.05 1.23
C GLY A 15 -11.75 11.39 1.02
N ALA A 16 -10.54 11.39 0.46
CA ALA A 16 -9.75 12.58 0.19
C ALA A 16 -10.41 13.50 -0.87
N LEU A 17 -11.17 12.93 -1.79
CA LEU A 17 -11.98 13.63 -2.78
C LEU A 17 -13.31 14.17 -2.22
N GLY A 18 -13.58 14.03 -0.91
CA GLY A 18 -14.81 14.49 -0.29
C GLY A 18 -16.05 13.64 -0.59
N ARG A 19 -15.87 12.41 -1.10
CA ARG A 19 -16.95 11.51 -1.51
C ARG A 19 -17.15 10.32 -0.54
N ALA A 20 -16.68 10.42 0.72
CA ALA A 20 -16.78 9.34 1.70
C ALA A 20 -18.23 8.89 1.99
N GLU A 21 -19.19 9.82 1.92
CA GLU A 21 -20.61 9.53 2.15
C GLU A 21 -21.28 8.81 0.98
N ASP A 22 -20.65 8.78 -0.19
CA ASP A 22 -21.11 8.03 -1.36
C ASP A 22 -20.71 6.55 -1.34
N LEU A 23 -19.81 6.15 -0.42
CA LEU A 23 -19.40 4.75 -0.26
C LEU A 23 -20.58 3.90 0.18
N VAL A 24 -20.84 2.81 -0.54
CA VAL A 24 -21.93 1.86 -0.27
C VAL A 24 -21.45 0.42 -0.06
N ALA A 25 -20.19 0.13 -0.39
CA ALA A 25 -19.53 -1.16 -0.13
C ALA A 25 -18.02 -0.97 -0.06
N VAL A 26 -17.35 -1.72 0.83
CA VAL A 26 -15.90 -1.66 1.04
C VAL A 26 -15.31 -3.06 1.25
N THR A 27 -13.96 -3.16 1.38
CA THR A 27 -13.28 -4.39 1.77
C THR A 27 -13.02 -4.44 3.28
N PHE A 28 -12.66 -5.62 3.76
CA PHE A 28 -12.27 -5.83 5.17
C PHE A 28 -11.04 -5.01 5.59
N GLU A 29 -10.17 -4.62 4.67
CA GLU A 29 -8.97 -3.82 4.94
C GLU A 29 -9.22 -2.29 4.91
N CYS A 30 -10.40 -1.83 4.54
CA CYS A 30 -10.73 -0.41 4.49
C CYS A 30 -10.86 0.14 5.91
N ASP A 31 -9.83 0.78 6.41
CA ASP A 31 -9.73 1.38 7.75
C ASP A 31 -9.72 2.92 7.73
N HIS A 32 -9.61 3.49 6.53
CA HIS A 32 -9.58 4.94 6.34
C HIS A 32 -10.54 5.36 5.19
N PRO A 33 -11.39 6.40 5.39
CA PRO A 33 -11.55 7.20 6.61
C PRO A 33 -11.97 6.38 7.85
N PRO A 34 -11.57 6.82 9.07
CA PRO A 34 -11.90 6.08 10.29
C PRO A 34 -13.40 5.80 10.41
N GLY A 35 -13.75 4.58 10.84
CA GLY A 35 -15.14 4.15 11.01
C GLY A 35 -15.87 3.84 9.69
N VAL A 36 -15.20 3.77 8.56
CA VAL A 36 -15.85 3.47 7.27
C VAL A 36 -16.54 2.09 7.28
N ARG A 37 -15.90 1.07 7.87
CA ARG A 37 -16.46 -0.29 7.98
C ARG A 37 -17.66 -0.41 8.95
N ASP A 38 -17.84 0.57 9.84
CA ASP A 38 -19.00 0.60 10.75
C ASP A 38 -20.24 1.18 10.07
N ARG A 39 -20.04 1.97 9.00
CA ARG A 39 -21.10 2.66 8.25
C ARG A 39 -21.47 1.97 6.94
N VAL A 40 -20.54 1.19 6.38
CA VAL A 40 -20.65 0.63 5.03
C VAL A 40 -20.40 -0.88 5.07
N PRO A 41 -21.21 -1.72 4.41
CA PRO A 41 -21.01 -3.17 4.41
C PRO A 41 -19.66 -3.57 3.81
N VAL A 42 -19.04 -4.54 4.45
CA VAL A 42 -17.82 -5.21 3.96
C VAL A 42 -18.26 -6.33 3.02
N VAL A 43 -17.97 -6.18 1.74
CA VAL A 43 -18.38 -7.13 0.68
C VAL A 43 -17.23 -8.00 0.16
N VAL A 44 -15.99 -7.71 0.56
CA VAL A 44 -14.81 -8.53 0.21
C VAL A 44 -14.11 -8.94 1.50
N ARG A 45 -13.76 -10.22 1.62
CA ARG A 45 -13.04 -10.80 2.75
C ARG A 45 -11.81 -11.55 2.27
N SER A 46 -10.79 -11.66 3.14
CA SER A 46 -9.62 -12.49 2.88
C SER A 46 -9.98 -13.98 2.95
N ALA A 47 -9.37 -14.76 2.06
CA ALA A 47 -9.37 -16.21 2.15
C ALA A 47 -8.23 -16.75 3.04
N LEU A 48 -7.33 -15.87 3.52
CA LEU A 48 -6.29 -16.21 4.50
C LEU A 48 -6.87 -16.32 5.91
N ALA A 49 -6.34 -17.23 6.70
CA ALA A 49 -6.67 -17.32 8.12
C ALA A 49 -6.03 -16.15 8.89
N GLU A 50 -6.64 -15.82 10.02
CA GLU A 50 -6.06 -14.89 10.99
C GLU A 50 -4.83 -15.52 11.66
N ASP A 51 -3.91 -14.70 12.16
CA ASP A 51 -2.73 -15.11 12.94
C ASP A 51 -1.68 -15.98 12.20
N MET A 52 -1.68 -15.98 10.87
CA MET A 52 -0.63 -16.64 10.08
C MET A 52 0.69 -15.88 10.17
N THR A 53 1.80 -16.62 10.27
CA THR A 53 3.15 -16.06 10.13
C THR A 53 3.45 -15.64 8.69
N PRO A 54 4.44 -14.76 8.44
CA PRO A 54 4.85 -14.38 7.08
C PRO A 54 5.15 -15.57 6.17
N ALA A 55 5.82 -16.60 6.68
CA ALA A 55 6.13 -17.81 5.91
C ALA A 55 4.87 -18.61 5.56
N GLU A 56 3.92 -18.73 6.47
CA GLU A 56 2.64 -19.43 6.24
C GLU A 56 1.78 -18.67 5.23
N ILE A 57 1.74 -17.34 5.30
CA ILE A 57 1.04 -16.50 4.31
C ILE A 57 1.66 -16.72 2.93
N ASP A 58 2.98 -16.61 2.78
CA ASP A 58 3.66 -16.82 1.50
C ASP A 58 3.39 -18.22 0.93
N ALA A 59 3.46 -19.26 1.75
CA ALA A 59 3.14 -20.63 1.34
C ALA A 59 1.68 -20.74 0.87
N CYS A 60 0.73 -20.21 1.65
CA CYS A 60 -0.69 -20.23 1.30
C CYS A 60 -0.99 -19.47 -0.01
N VAL A 61 -0.38 -18.30 -0.19
CA VAL A 61 -0.52 -17.50 -1.43
C VAL A 61 -0.02 -18.28 -2.63
N ARG A 62 1.16 -18.91 -2.55
CA ARG A 62 1.71 -19.74 -3.63
C ARG A 62 0.84 -20.95 -3.94
N ASP A 63 0.38 -21.65 -2.93
CA ASP A 63 -0.48 -22.85 -3.10
C ASP A 63 -1.81 -22.48 -3.75
N ARG A 64 -2.45 -21.40 -3.29
CA ARG A 64 -3.71 -20.92 -3.89
C ARG A 64 -3.51 -20.45 -5.31
N ALA A 65 -2.44 -19.71 -5.60
CA ALA A 65 -2.10 -19.28 -6.96
C ALA A 65 -1.85 -20.47 -7.90
N ALA A 66 -1.11 -21.49 -7.44
CA ALA A 66 -0.86 -22.72 -8.20
C ALA A 66 -2.15 -23.52 -8.48
N ALA A 67 -3.10 -23.50 -7.55
CA ALA A 67 -4.40 -24.14 -7.67
C ALA A 67 -5.44 -23.28 -8.45
N GLY A 68 -5.10 -22.05 -8.86
CA GLY A 68 -6.05 -21.12 -9.49
C GLY A 68 -7.18 -20.67 -8.58
N LEU A 69 -6.97 -20.71 -7.25
CA LEU A 69 -7.95 -20.32 -6.25
C LEU A 69 -7.84 -18.81 -5.94
N PRO A 70 -8.97 -18.09 -5.78
CA PRO A 70 -8.95 -16.68 -5.46
C PRO A 70 -8.42 -16.41 -4.06
N MET A 71 -7.76 -15.28 -3.86
CA MET A 71 -7.28 -14.80 -2.56
C MET A 71 -8.37 -14.10 -1.74
N TYR A 72 -9.46 -13.73 -2.38
CA TYR A 72 -10.56 -12.97 -1.79
C TYR A 72 -11.91 -13.59 -2.11
N ASP A 73 -12.79 -13.54 -1.14
CA ASP A 73 -14.19 -13.95 -1.29
C ASP A 73 -15.06 -12.71 -1.43
N LEU A 74 -15.85 -12.64 -2.53
CA LEU A 74 -16.80 -11.58 -2.79
C LEU A 74 -18.20 -11.98 -2.32
N ASP A 75 -18.75 -11.24 -1.36
CA ASP A 75 -20.16 -11.34 -0.99
C ASP A 75 -21.04 -10.70 -2.07
N ARG A 76 -21.47 -11.53 -3.00
CA ARG A 76 -22.26 -11.12 -4.17
C ARG A 76 -23.65 -10.59 -3.79
N GLU A 77 -24.25 -11.15 -2.75
CA GLU A 77 -25.56 -10.72 -2.28
C GLU A 77 -25.48 -9.32 -1.64
N ALA A 78 -24.50 -9.09 -0.77
CA ALA A 78 -24.25 -7.78 -0.18
C ALA A 78 -23.88 -6.73 -1.25
N LEU A 79 -23.05 -7.08 -2.25
CA LEU A 79 -22.73 -6.19 -3.37
C LEU A 79 -23.96 -5.83 -4.18
N ARG A 80 -24.84 -6.81 -4.47
CA ARG A 80 -26.12 -6.57 -5.15
C ARG A 80 -27.03 -5.65 -4.36
N ALA A 81 -27.14 -5.87 -3.04
CA ALA A 81 -27.95 -5.04 -2.15
C ALA A 81 -27.40 -3.60 -2.05
N ALA A 82 -26.07 -3.46 -2.12
CA ALA A 82 -25.42 -2.15 -2.15
C ALA A 82 -25.75 -1.35 -3.42
N ALA A 83 -26.18 -1.98 -4.52
CA ALA A 83 -26.59 -1.36 -5.78
C ALA A 83 -25.67 -0.20 -6.20
N PRO A 84 -24.36 -0.44 -6.44
CA PRO A 84 -23.40 0.60 -6.80
C PRO A 84 -23.65 1.13 -8.22
N ASP A 85 -23.32 2.42 -8.46
CA ASP A 85 -23.22 3.01 -9.79
C ASP A 85 -21.81 2.80 -10.38
N VAL A 86 -20.80 2.68 -9.49
CA VAL A 86 -19.40 2.48 -9.84
C VAL A 86 -18.73 1.55 -8.86
N VAL A 87 -17.86 0.67 -9.38
CA VAL A 87 -16.99 -0.20 -8.61
C VAL A 87 -15.53 0.18 -8.88
N LEU A 88 -14.77 0.40 -7.82
CA LEU A 88 -13.34 0.69 -7.85
C LEU A 88 -12.58 -0.57 -7.45
N THR A 89 -11.64 -1.00 -8.27
CA THR A 89 -10.84 -2.22 -8.07
C THR A 89 -9.41 -2.03 -8.59
N GLN A 90 -8.65 -3.12 -8.75
CA GLN A 90 -7.26 -3.11 -9.20
C GLN A 90 -6.97 -4.37 -10.01
N ASP A 91 -6.14 -4.23 -11.06
CA ASP A 91 -5.59 -5.34 -11.84
C ASP A 91 -4.06 -5.51 -11.69
N LEU A 92 -3.41 -4.59 -10.94
CA LEU A 92 -1.96 -4.55 -10.74
C LEU A 92 -1.40 -5.83 -10.12
N CYS A 93 -2.10 -6.37 -9.12
CA CYS A 93 -1.67 -7.53 -8.36
C CYS A 93 -2.88 -8.41 -8.01
N GLY A 94 -2.93 -9.61 -8.58
CA GLY A 94 -4.01 -10.58 -8.28
C GLY A 94 -4.00 -11.13 -6.85
N VAL A 95 -2.96 -10.81 -6.06
CA VAL A 95 -2.85 -11.15 -4.62
C VAL A 95 -3.38 -10.02 -3.73
N CYS A 96 -3.42 -8.77 -4.24
CA CYS A 96 -3.72 -7.60 -3.42
C CYS A 96 -5.17 -7.13 -3.54
N ALA A 97 -5.91 -7.51 -4.58
CA ALA A 97 -7.31 -7.17 -4.79
C ALA A 97 -8.01 -8.14 -5.73
N LEU A 98 -9.33 -8.05 -5.81
CA LEU A 98 -10.13 -8.75 -6.82
C LEU A 98 -9.86 -8.12 -8.19
N PRO A 99 -9.43 -8.88 -9.21
CA PRO A 99 -9.22 -8.37 -10.56
C PRO A 99 -10.50 -7.82 -11.19
N GLY A 100 -10.38 -6.77 -12.02
CA GLY A 100 -11.50 -6.10 -12.67
C GLY A 100 -12.37 -7.02 -13.54
N HIS A 101 -11.76 -8.02 -14.21
CA HIS A 101 -12.53 -9.02 -14.96
C HIS A 101 -13.40 -9.88 -14.05
N THR A 102 -12.90 -10.34 -12.90
CA THR A 102 -13.69 -11.10 -11.90
C THR A 102 -14.85 -10.28 -11.37
N VAL A 103 -14.61 -8.99 -11.10
CA VAL A 103 -15.67 -8.05 -10.67
C VAL A 103 -16.70 -7.88 -11.78
N THR A 104 -16.29 -7.67 -13.02
CA THR A 104 -17.19 -7.48 -14.18
C THR A 104 -18.06 -8.72 -14.41
N GLU A 105 -17.49 -9.91 -14.32
CA GLU A 105 -18.24 -11.19 -14.43
C GLU A 105 -19.27 -11.31 -13.30
N ALA A 106 -18.88 -11.03 -12.05
CA ALA A 106 -19.79 -11.06 -10.91
C ALA A 106 -20.96 -10.06 -11.07
N LEU A 107 -20.68 -8.84 -11.52
CA LEU A 107 -21.73 -7.83 -11.79
C LEU A 107 -22.69 -8.29 -12.90
N ALA A 108 -22.19 -8.91 -13.97
CA ALA A 108 -23.01 -9.44 -15.05
C ALA A 108 -23.94 -10.57 -14.56
N GLU A 109 -23.42 -11.50 -13.73
CA GLU A 109 -24.20 -12.58 -13.12
C GLU A 109 -25.30 -12.05 -12.16
N LEU A 110 -25.02 -10.94 -11.46
CA LEU A 110 -25.96 -10.26 -10.58
C LEU A 110 -26.99 -9.39 -11.33
N GLY A 111 -26.87 -9.27 -12.64
CA GLY A 111 -27.76 -8.42 -13.47
C GLY A 111 -27.44 -6.93 -13.38
N LEU A 112 -26.28 -6.55 -12.82
CA LEU A 112 -25.82 -5.17 -12.64
C LEU A 112 -24.95 -4.71 -13.83
N ARG A 113 -25.50 -4.74 -15.05
CA ARG A 113 -24.76 -4.53 -16.31
C ARG A 113 -24.37 -3.09 -16.60
N ASP A 114 -25.04 -2.12 -15.97
CA ASP A 114 -24.83 -0.69 -16.19
C ASP A 114 -23.83 -0.08 -15.17
N VAL A 115 -23.29 -0.90 -14.26
CA VAL A 115 -22.30 -0.48 -13.25
C VAL A 115 -20.94 -0.28 -13.93
N ARG A 116 -20.36 0.89 -13.73
CA ARG A 116 -19.01 1.19 -14.24
C ARG A 116 -17.96 0.52 -13.36
N VAL A 117 -16.95 -0.10 -13.94
CA VAL A 117 -15.79 -0.65 -13.23
C VAL A 117 -14.57 0.18 -13.60
N HIS A 118 -13.87 0.69 -12.58
CA HIS A 118 -12.60 1.39 -12.73
C HIS A 118 -11.49 0.62 -12.03
N SER A 119 -10.46 0.24 -12.80
CA SER A 119 -9.22 -0.32 -12.27
C SER A 119 -8.25 0.80 -11.93
N PHE A 120 -7.61 0.70 -10.77
CA PHE A 120 -6.63 1.65 -10.27
C PHE A 120 -5.27 0.98 -10.12
N ASP A 121 -4.42 1.11 -11.14
CA ASP A 121 -3.21 0.31 -11.35
C ASP A 121 -1.92 1.16 -11.45
N PRO A 122 -1.59 1.99 -10.45
CA PRO A 122 -0.38 2.79 -10.50
C PRO A 122 0.86 1.92 -10.29
N HIS A 123 1.93 2.19 -11.05
CA HIS A 123 3.23 1.54 -10.90
C HIS A 123 4.29 2.43 -10.26
N THR A 124 4.07 3.75 -10.24
CA THR A 124 5.00 4.77 -9.73
C THR A 124 4.27 5.73 -8.82
N LEU A 125 5.01 6.53 -8.05
CA LEU A 125 4.41 7.57 -7.21
C LEU A 125 3.66 8.62 -8.04
N ASP A 126 4.23 9.07 -9.15
CA ASP A 126 3.56 9.99 -10.06
C ASP A 126 2.29 9.34 -10.64
N GLY A 127 2.33 8.04 -10.97
CA GLY A 127 1.14 7.27 -11.38
C GLY A 127 0.06 7.20 -10.30
N VAL A 128 0.41 7.19 -9.01
CA VAL A 128 -0.56 7.30 -7.91
C VAL A 128 -1.24 8.67 -7.92
N LEU A 129 -0.48 9.76 -8.06
CA LEU A 129 -1.02 11.12 -8.07
C LEU A 129 -1.91 11.37 -9.31
N ASP A 130 -1.49 10.91 -10.47
CA ASP A 130 -2.27 10.94 -11.71
C ASP A 130 -3.56 10.11 -11.58
N GLY A 131 -3.46 8.93 -10.95
CA GLY A 131 -4.59 8.06 -10.69
C GLY A 131 -5.62 8.69 -9.73
N ILE A 132 -5.19 9.44 -8.72
CA ILE A 132 -6.10 10.22 -7.85
C ILE A 132 -6.85 11.25 -8.68
N THR A 133 -6.16 11.94 -9.61
CA THR A 133 -6.78 12.91 -10.52
C THR A 133 -7.81 12.24 -11.43
N ALA A 134 -7.46 11.08 -12.01
CA ALA A 134 -8.36 10.31 -12.87
C ALA A 134 -9.60 9.81 -12.12
N LEU A 135 -9.43 9.33 -10.88
CA LEU A 135 -10.56 8.94 -10.02
C LEU A 135 -11.44 10.14 -9.66
N GLY A 136 -10.84 11.33 -9.43
CA GLY A 136 -11.61 12.57 -9.24
C GLY A 136 -12.58 12.81 -10.40
N ALA A 137 -12.08 12.74 -11.63
CA ALA A 137 -12.92 12.88 -12.83
C ALA A 137 -14.00 11.78 -12.94
N ALA A 138 -13.65 10.51 -12.64
CA ALA A 138 -14.57 9.39 -12.69
C ALA A 138 -15.68 9.46 -11.62
N LEU A 139 -15.43 10.13 -10.50
CA LEU A 139 -16.33 10.28 -9.37
C LEU A 139 -17.01 11.67 -9.31
N ASP A 140 -16.87 12.49 -10.34
CA ASP A 140 -17.39 13.88 -10.40
C ASP A 140 -16.91 14.72 -9.18
N ALA A 141 -15.63 14.63 -8.85
CA ALA A 141 -15.01 15.31 -7.72
C ALA A 141 -13.78 16.12 -8.16
N ASP A 142 -13.55 17.27 -7.51
CA ASP A 142 -12.37 18.10 -7.77
C ASP A 142 -11.14 17.53 -7.02
N ALA A 143 -10.21 16.96 -7.76
CA ALA A 143 -8.94 16.45 -7.25
C ALA A 143 -7.85 17.55 -7.10
N GLY A 144 -8.07 18.77 -7.63
CA GLY A 144 -7.08 19.83 -7.63
C GLY A 144 -6.55 20.19 -6.24
N PRO A 145 -7.42 20.52 -5.26
CA PRO A 145 -6.98 20.87 -3.91
C PRO A 145 -6.21 19.75 -3.19
N PRO A 146 -6.68 18.49 -3.13
CA PRO A 146 -5.91 17.43 -2.50
C PRO A 146 -4.56 17.16 -3.19
N ILE A 147 -4.51 17.14 -4.52
CA ILE A 147 -3.25 16.95 -5.27
C ILE A 147 -2.26 18.09 -5.01
N ALA A 148 -2.72 19.35 -5.05
CA ALA A 148 -1.86 20.49 -4.74
C ALA A 148 -1.28 20.40 -3.32
N GLY A 149 -2.08 19.94 -2.34
CA GLY A 149 -1.63 19.68 -0.98
C GLY A 149 -0.55 18.62 -0.88
N LEU A 150 -0.69 17.51 -1.61
CA LEU A 150 0.30 16.43 -1.64
C LEU A 150 1.62 16.91 -2.28
N HIS A 151 1.56 17.62 -3.40
CA HIS A 151 2.76 18.20 -4.02
C HIS A 151 3.48 19.21 -3.10
N ALA A 152 2.74 20.09 -2.44
CA ALA A 152 3.34 21.05 -1.51
C ALA A 152 4.10 20.37 -0.36
N ARG A 153 3.60 19.25 0.15
CA ARG A 153 4.25 18.44 1.18
C ARG A 153 5.51 17.74 0.64
N LEU A 154 5.43 17.13 -0.53
CA LEU A 154 6.59 16.51 -1.20
C LEU A 154 7.69 17.54 -1.45
N ASP A 155 7.35 18.74 -1.92
CA ASP A 155 8.29 19.85 -2.11
C ASP A 155 8.91 20.32 -0.79
N ALA A 156 8.15 20.32 0.30
CA ALA A 156 8.68 20.65 1.63
C ALA A 156 9.74 19.64 2.09
N VAL A 157 9.50 18.34 1.91
CA VAL A 157 10.49 17.29 2.18
C VAL A 157 11.71 17.48 1.29
N ALA A 158 11.54 17.68 -0.02
CA ALA A 158 12.65 17.85 -0.95
C ALA A 158 13.54 19.06 -0.57
N ARG A 159 12.93 20.19 -0.18
CA ARG A 159 13.68 21.37 0.30
C ARG A 159 14.45 21.08 1.59
N ALA A 160 13.84 20.39 2.55
CA ALA A 160 14.49 20.05 3.81
C ALA A 160 15.71 19.12 3.64
N LEU A 161 15.69 18.31 2.59
CA LEU A 161 16.73 17.33 2.29
C LEU A 161 17.82 17.86 1.33
N THR A 162 17.72 19.11 0.85
CA THR A 162 18.69 19.67 -0.09
C THR A 162 20.10 19.67 0.50
N GLY A 163 21.06 19.05 -0.21
CA GLY A 163 22.46 18.96 0.20
C GLY A 163 22.75 17.95 1.32
N ARG A 164 21.75 17.16 1.75
CA ARG A 164 21.95 16.11 2.75
C ARG A 164 22.56 14.86 2.11
N PRO A 165 23.42 14.12 2.84
CA PRO A 165 23.88 12.80 2.40
C PRO A 165 22.69 11.86 2.21
N ARG A 166 22.79 10.96 1.25
CA ARG A 166 21.76 9.96 0.96
C ARG A 166 22.23 8.60 1.44
N PRO A 167 21.71 8.07 2.55
CA PRO A 167 22.07 6.73 3.01
C PRO A 167 21.59 5.67 2.01
N ARG A 168 22.37 4.60 1.87
CA ARG A 168 22.01 3.40 1.12
C ARG A 168 20.97 2.62 1.92
N VAL A 169 19.76 2.47 1.38
CA VAL A 169 18.62 1.89 2.09
C VAL A 169 18.22 0.57 1.43
N LEU A 170 18.25 -0.51 2.20
CA LEU A 170 17.59 -1.77 1.86
C LEU A 170 16.14 -1.69 2.33
N VAL A 171 15.19 -1.98 1.46
CA VAL A 171 13.78 -2.12 1.83
C VAL A 171 13.38 -3.58 1.73
N LEU A 172 12.63 -4.06 2.72
CA LEU A 172 12.03 -5.39 2.74
C LEU A 172 10.51 -5.25 2.83
N GLU A 173 9.82 -5.59 1.74
CA GLU A 173 8.35 -5.64 1.68
C GLU A 173 7.78 -6.93 2.26
N TRP A 174 8.63 -7.91 2.50
CA TRP A 174 8.37 -9.16 3.19
C TRP A 174 9.65 -9.69 3.80
N THR A 175 9.56 -10.49 4.87
CA THR A 175 10.74 -10.89 5.64
C THR A 175 11.03 -12.39 5.62
N ASP A 176 10.03 -13.22 5.26
CA ASP A 176 10.21 -14.67 5.17
C ASP A 176 9.32 -15.30 4.09
N PRO A 177 9.87 -15.62 2.91
CA PRO A 177 11.21 -15.22 2.44
C PRO A 177 11.34 -13.70 2.27
N PRO A 178 12.55 -13.11 2.24
CA PRO A 178 12.69 -11.68 2.01
C PRO A 178 12.28 -11.29 0.58
N PHE A 179 11.46 -10.22 0.46
CA PHE A 179 11.10 -9.60 -0.82
C PHE A 179 11.70 -8.22 -0.93
N LEU A 180 12.37 -7.97 -2.04
CA LEU A 180 12.84 -6.64 -2.42
C LEU A 180 11.69 -5.80 -3.00
N PRO A 181 11.78 -4.46 -2.87
CA PRO A 181 10.67 -3.57 -3.18
C PRO A 181 10.39 -3.47 -4.68
N GLY A 182 9.13 -3.23 -4.99
CA GLY A 182 8.64 -2.94 -6.32
C GLY A 182 7.79 -1.68 -6.41
N HIS A 183 7.16 -1.49 -7.56
CA HIS A 183 6.23 -0.41 -7.89
C HIS A 183 6.78 0.97 -7.50
N TRP A 184 6.09 1.73 -6.66
CA TRP A 184 6.46 3.07 -6.19
C TRP A 184 7.43 3.09 -4.99
N VAL A 185 7.69 1.94 -4.34
CA VAL A 185 8.44 1.91 -3.07
C VAL A 185 9.90 2.36 -3.22
N PRO A 186 10.67 1.98 -4.28
CA PRO A 186 12.00 2.54 -4.48
C PRO A 186 11.98 4.06 -4.66
N GLU A 187 10.98 4.61 -5.35
CA GLU A 187 10.81 6.05 -5.51
C GLU A 187 10.45 6.73 -4.18
N LEU A 188 9.61 6.10 -3.35
CA LEU A 188 9.29 6.58 -2.00
C LEU A 188 10.57 6.77 -1.16
N VAL A 189 11.50 5.80 -1.21
CA VAL A 189 12.82 5.92 -0.54
C VAL A 189 13.62 7.11 -1.07
N ARG A 190 13.64 7.30 -2.39
CA ARG A 190 14.36 8.44 -2.99
C ARG A 190 13.76 9.78 -2.59
N ARG A 191 12.43 9.89 -2.56
CA ARG A 191 11.71 11.09 -2.10
C ARG A 191 11.97 11.36 -0.61
N ALA A 192 12.18 10.31 0.18
CA ALA A 192 12.54 10.39 1.60
C ALA A 192 14.05 10.68 1.84
N GLY A 193 14.86 10.87 0.80
CA GLY A 193 16.27 11.22 0.90
C GLY A 193 17.22 10.04 1.07
N GLY A 194 16.77 8.81 0.84
CA GLY A 194 17.62 7.62 0.77
C GLY A 194 17.97 7.24 -0.67
N ASP A 195 18.96 6.36 -0.82
CA ASP A 195 19.30 5.67 -2.07
C ASP A 195 18.90 4.20 -1.93
N PRO A 196 17.85 3.72 -2.61
CA PRO A 196 17.46 2.32 -2.53
C PRO A 196 18.55 1.44 -3.15
N VAL A 197 19.03 0.44 -2.40
CA VAL A 197 20.07 -0.49 -2.88
C VAL A 197 19.51 -1.59 -3.75
N SER A 198 18.17 -1.68 -3.87
CA SER A 198 17.47 -2.72 -4.63
C SER A 198 16.08 -2.23 -5.04
N GLY A 199 15.47 -2.96 -5.99
CA GLY A 199 14.20 -2.63 -6.58
C GLY A 199 14.32 -1.70 -7.78
N ALA A 200 13.38 -1.81 -8.71
CA ALA A 200 13.27 -0.95 -9.89
C ALA A 200 11.94 -0.18 -9.82
N ASP A 201 11.96 1.10 -10.18
CA ASP A 201 10.74 1.90 -10.26
C ASP A 201 9.76 1.29 -11.26
N GLY A 202 8.52 1.15 -10.85
CA GLY A 202 7.49 0.49 -11.63
C GLY A 202 7.66 -1.03 -11.79
N GLY A 203 8.75 -1.60 -11.27
CA GLY A 203 9.02 -3.04 -11.31
C GLY A 203 8.15 -3.82 -10.31
N ARG A 204 8.22 -5.16 -10.38
CA ARG A 204 7.56 -6.01 -9.38
C ARG A 204 8.46 -6.25 -8.19
N SER A 205 7.86 -6.46 -7.04
CA SER A 205 8.55 -7.01 -5.87
C SER A 205 9.04 -8.42 -6.17
N VAL A 206 10.25 -8.76 -5.74
CA VAL A 206 10.88 -10.05 -6.04
C VAL A 206 11.39 -10.73 -4.77
N ALA A 207 11.09 -12.03 -4.63
CA ALA A 207 11.66 -12.85 -3.57
C ALA A 207 13.16 -13.09 -3.85
N VAL A 208 13.96 -12.99 -2.81
CA VAL A 208 15.40 -13.25 -2.84
C VAL A 208 15.83 -14.08 -1.61
N SER A 209 17.05 -14.59 -1.61
CA SER A 209 17.62 -15.22 -0.43
C SER A 209 18.37 -14.20 0.44
N TRP A 210 18.49 -14.49 1.72
CA TRP A 210 19.37 -13.71 2.62
C TRP A 210 20.82 -13.69 2.17
N ALA A 211 21.30 -14.78 1.53
CA ALA A 211 22.65 -14.85 0.98
C ALA A 211 22.86 -13.81 -0.14
N GLU A 212 21.88 -13.61 -1.02
CA GLU A 212 21.94 -12.58 -2.07
C GLU A 212 21.95 -11.17 -1.47
N ILE A 213 21.13 -10.92 -0.44
CA ILE A 213 21.11 -9.63 0.26
C ILE A 213 22.48 -9.34 0.88
N VAL A 214 23.05 -10.29 1.61
CA VAL A 214 24.38 -10.15 2.26
C VAL A 214 25.50 -9.95 1.23
N ALA A 215 25.43 -10.66 0.09
CA ALA A 215 26.41 -10.51 -0.99
C ALA A 215 26.40 -9.11 -1.64
N GLY A 216 25.28 -8.38 -1.57
CA GLY A 216 25.14 -7.00 -2.05
C GLY A 216 25.90 -5.96 -1.20
N GLY A 217 26.48 -6.37 -0.08
CA GLY A 217 27.17 -5.53 0.89
C GLY A 217 26.24 -4.80 1.84
N PRO A 218 26.75 -4.30 2.98
CA PRO A 218 25.93 -3.72 4.02
C PRO A 218 25.27 -2.41 3.53
N PRO A 219 23.93 -2.25 3.74
CA PRO A 219 23.29 -0.96 3.60
C PRO A 219 23.58 -0.07 4.82
N ASP A 220 23.33 1.23 4.69
CA ASP A 220 23.42 2.17 5.82
C ASP A 220 22.19 2.07 6.74
N ALA A 221 21.07 1.61 6.21
CA ALA A 221 19.83 1.35 6.95
C ALA A 221 18.98 0.29 6.25
N VAL A 222 18.17 -0.43 7.04
CA VAL A 222 17.12 -1.33 6.53
C VAL A 222 15.76 -0.79 6.93
N VAL A 223 14.84 -0.72 5.97
CA VAL A 223 13.42 -0.39 6.19
C VAL A 223 12.61 -1.67 6.08
N VAL A 224 11.97 -2.06 7.18
CA VAL A 224 11.08 -3.23 7.25
C VAL A 224 9.64 -2.73 7.12
N THR A 225 9.03 -3.09 6.01
CA THR A 225 7.70 -2.62 5.60
C THR A 225 6.86 -3.77 5.05
N PRO A 226 6.52 -4.77 5.89
CA PRO A 226 5.83 -5.96 5.42
C PRO A 226 4.43 -5.63 4.94
N CYS A 227 4.09 -6.09 3.73
CA CYS A 227 2.82 -5.81 3.06
C CYS A 227 1.62 -6.23 3.93
N GLY A 228 0.66 -5.32 4.14
CA GLY A 228 -0.54 -5.57 4.93
C GLY A 228 -0.37 -5.46 6.45
N PHE A 229 0.84 -5.22 6.96
CA PHE A 229 1.10 -5.16 8.40
C PHE A 229 1.25 -3.73 8.91
N GLY A 230 0.69 -3.48 10.12
CA GLY A 230 0.87 -2.23 10.86
C GLY A 230 2.22 -2.19 11.59
N LEU A 231 2.51 -1.06 12.25
CA LEU A 231 3.81 -0.77 12.88
C LEU A 231 4.25 -1.84 13.89
N ALA A 232 3.35 -2.33 14.75
CA ALA A 232 3.71 -3.30 15.79
C ALA A 232 4.30 -4.59 15.18
N ALA A 233 3.59 -5.18 14.22
CA ALA A 233 4.04 -6.38 13.53
C ALA A 233 5.29 -6.12 12.65
N ALA A 234 5.43 -4.93 12.07
CA ALA A 234 6.65 -4.55 11.37
C ALA A 234 7.86 -4.48 12.32
N CYS A 235 7.69 -3.98 13.56
CA CYS A 235 8.74 -4.01 14.57
C CYS A 235 9.13 -5.43 14.98
N GLU A 236 8.16 -6.31 15.17
CA GLU A 236 8.42 -7.73 15.48
C GLU A 236 9.22 -8.41 14.36
N GLN A 237 8.82 -8.22 13.11
CA GLN A 237 9.53 -8.75 11.95
C GLN A 237 10.94 -8.14 11.80
N ALA A 238 11.11 -6.86 12.11
CA ALA A 238 12.43 -6.21 12.11
C ALA A 238 13.40 -6.87 13.09
N THR A 239 12.92 -7.40 14.22
CA THR A 239 13.77 -8.16 15.16
C THR A 239 14.36 -9.41 14.52
N SER A 240 13.61 -10.11 13.68
CA SER A 240 14.11 -11.27 12.93
C SER A 240 15.13 -10.86 11.86
N VAL A 241 14.93 -9.71 11.22
CA VAL A 241 15.87 -9.12 10.25
C VAL A 241 17.20 -8.73 10.91
N ALA A 242 17.18 -8.25 12.16
CA ALA A 242 18.37 -7.90 12.92
C ALA A 242 19.39 -9.05 13.05
N ALA A 243 18.89 -10.28 13.15
CA ALA A 243 19.74 -11.48 13.22
C ALA A 243 20.46 -11.77 11.89
N GLN A 244 19.90 -11.36 10.76
CA GLN A 244 20.46 -11.55 9.42
C GLN A 244 21.47 -10.44 9.04
N LEU A 245 21.26 -9.23 9.55
CA LEU A 245 22.06 -8.03 9.24
C LEU A 245 22.52 -7.35 10.54
N PRO A 246 23.41 -7.99 11.32
CA PRO A 246 23.84 -7.48 12.62
C PRO A 246 24.56 -6.14 12.49
N GLY A 247 24.20 -5.20 13.36
CA GLY A 247 24.81 -3.86 13.43
C GLY A 247 24.30 -2.85 12.41
N VAL A 248 23.38 -3.23 11.52
CA VAL A 248 22.74 -2.30 10.59
C VAL A 248 21.52 -1.65 11.26
N PRO A 249 21.38 -0.32 11.22
CA PRO A 249 20.19 0.36 11.75
C PRO A 249 18.92 -0.11 11.08
N LEU A 250 17.89 -0.44 11.88
CA LEU A 250 16.60 -0.91 11.39
C LEU A 250 15.51 0.14 11.65
N VAL A 251 14.68 0.33 10.65
CA VAL A 251 13.49 1.19 10.69
C VAL A 251 12.28 0.33 10.34
N ALA A 252 11.32 0.23 11.24
CA ALA A 252 10.01 -0.35 10.96
C ALA A 252 9.02 0.77 10.62
N ILE A 253 8.14 0.55 9.64
CA ILE A 253 7.11 1.50 9.25
C ILE A 253 5.75 0.79 9.18
N ASP A 254 4.68 1.46 9.53
CA ASP A 254 3.31 0.98 9.29
C ASP A 254 3.07 0.91 7.77
N SER A 255 3.31 -0.28 7.24
CA SER A 255 3.27 -0.56 5.82
C SER A 255 1.86 -0.49 5.27
N ALA A 256 0.90 -1.10 5.97
CA ALA A 256 -0.50 -1.16 5.56
C ALA A 256 -1.09 0.24 5.34
N SER A 257 -0.69 1.21 6.15
CA SER A 257 -1.21 2.57 6.08
C SER A 257 -0.42 3.49 5.15
N TYR A 258 0.92 3.36 5.09
CA TYR A 258 1.77 4.43 4.59
C TYR A 258 2.75 4.03 3.47
N VAL A 259 2.83 2.74 3.10
CA VAL A 259 3.81 2.28 2.10
C VAL A 259 3.19 1.48 0.97
N VAL A 260 2.45 0.42 1.28
CA VAL A 260 1.95 -0.50 0.25
C VAL A 260 0.57 -0.13 -0.31
N ARG A 261 -0.07 0.87 0.27
CA ARG A 261 -1.37 1.37 -0.16
C ARG A 261 -1.19 2.59 -1.06
N ALA A 262 -1.50 2.46 -2.34
CA ALA A 262 -1.33 3.48 -3.37
C ALA A 262 -2.34 4.63 -3.20
N GLY A 263 -2.24 5.40 -2.13
CA GLY A 263 -3.18 6.46 -1.79
C GLY A 263 -2.50 7.74 -1.29
N PRO A 264 -3.29 8.74 -0.88
CA PRO A 264 -2.76 10.02 -0.41
C PRO A 264 -1.78 9.89 0.76
N ARG A 265 -1.95 8.86 1.62
CA ARG A 265 -1.11 8.61 2.79
C ARG A 265 0.31 8.11 2.46
N LEU A 266 0.63 7.81 1.19
CA LEU A 266 2.03 7.58 0.77
C LEU A 266 2.92 8.79 1.08
N VAL A 267 2.38 10.02 0.99
CA VAL A 267 3.12 11.23 1.37
C VAL A 267 3.42 11.26 2.86
N ASP A 268 2.49 10.80 3.71
CA ASP A 268 2.74 10.60 5.15
C ASP A 268 3.86 9.59 5.40
N GLY A 269 3.92 8.53 4.60
CA GLY A 269 4.99 7.53 4.62
C GLY A 269 6.35 8.13 4.22
N ILE A 270 6.38 8.95 3.17
CA ILE A 270 7.60 9.66 2.74
C ILE A 270 8.10 10.58 3.84
N GLU A 271 7.23 11.37 4.48
CA GLU A 271 7.60 12.24 5.60
C GLU A 271 8.15 11.45 6.79
N ALA A 272 7.49 10.33 7.14
CA ALA A 272 7.90 9.47 8.24
C ALA A 272 9.27 8.82 7.97
N LEU A 273 9.49 8.31 6.78
CA LEU A 273 10.77 7.73 6.39
C LEU A 273 11.85 8.81 6.30
N ALA A 274 11.55 9.98 5.74
CA ALA A 274 12.47 11.10 5.67
C ALA A 274 12.94 11.53 7.07
N HIS A 275 12.04 11.59 8.06
CA HIS A 275 12.42 11.81 9.46
C HIS A 275 13.30 10.69 10.01
N ALA A 276 12.97 9.42 9.74
CA ALA A 276 13.75 8.30 10.23
C ALA A 276 15.18 8.29 9.66
N LEU A 277 15.37 8.71 8.42
CA LEU A 277 16.69 8.81 7.77
C LEU A 277 17.41 10.12 8.14
N HIS A 278 16.69 11.23 8.32
CA HIS A 278 17.23 12.59 8.52
C HIS A 278 16.50 13.31 9.66
N PRO A 279 16.63 12.84 10.93
CA PRO A 279 15.87 13.37 12.05
C PRO A 279 16.15 14.85 12.36
N ASP A 280 17.33 15.34 11.98
CA ASP A 280 17.72 16.74 12.16
C ASP A 280 17.18 17.70 11.09
N ALA A 281 16.66 17.15 9.99
CA ALA A 281 16.19 17.94 8.84
C ALA A 281 14.67 17.92 8.69
N VAL A 282 14.03 16.80 9.02
CA VAL A 282 12.60 16.60 8.83
C VAL A 282 11.91 16.45 10.19
N PRO A 283 10.80 17.16 10.47
CA PRO A 283 10.07 17.05 11.73
C PRO A 283 9.60 15.62 12.03
N ALA A 284 9.51 15.28 13.31
CA ALA A 284 8.98 13.98 13.73
C ALA A 284 7.50 13.83 13.30
N PRO A 285 7.15 12.71 12.67
CA PRO A 285 5.77 12.42 12.32
C PRO A 285 4.94 12.11 13.56
N PRO A 286 3.60 12.12 13.47
CA PRO A 286 2.74 11.57 14.51
C PRO A 286 3.20 10.16 14.94
N ARG A 287 3.00 9.86 16.23
CA ARG A 287 3.34 8.53 16.77
C ARG A 287 2.59 7.42 16.03
N GLY A 288 3.19 6.25 15.92
CA GLY A 288 2.57 5.07 15.31
C GLY A 288 2.83 4.91 13.82
N ARG A 289 3.57 5.82 13.16
CA ARG A 289 3.89 5.70 11.73
C ARG A 289 5.19 4.94 11.48
N VAL A 290 6.21 5.26 12.25
CA VAL A 290 7.57 4.73 12.07
C VAL A 290 8.24 4.55 13.43
N ALA A 291 9.11 3.56 13.54
CA ALA A 291 9.95 3.31 14.72
C ALA A 291 11.36 2.90 14.29
N ARG A 292 12.36 3.32 15.07
CA ARG A 292 13.69 2.70 15.03
C ARG A 292 13.68 1.46 15.92
N VAL A 293 14.16 0.35 15.39
CA VAL A 293 14.26 -0.93 16.11
C VAL A 293 15.70 -1.09 16.56
N ALA A 294 15.88 -1.40 17.85
CA ALA A 294 17.20 -1.49 18.48
C ALA A 294 17.87 -2.84 18.16
#